data_0dcb1d18f5c2af7688c1b998a50950bb
#
_entry.id   0dcb1d18f5c2af7688c1b998a50950bb
#
_cell.length_a   1.000
_cell.length_b   1.000
_cell.length_c   1.000
_cell.angle_alpha   90.00
_cell.angle_beta   90.00
_cell.angle_gamma   90.00
#
_symmetry.space_group_name_H-M   'P 1'
#
loop_
_entity.id
_entity.type
_entity.pdbx_description
1 polymer ?
#
loop_
_entity_poly.entity_id
_entity_poly.type
_entity_poly.pdbx_seq_one_letter_code
_entity_poly.pdbx_strand_id
1 'polypeptide(L)'
;MGQCQTYILKAWVNYARSVQNERGMEIITSDHFEQFEKLYNLAKSYDADDDTKNWVFCLSEKSDDLGQWRGYADDGKGISIGFNSAVLKRINHIGDAIRNTSVDFKFSQVHYSKKDIRSFFEHTAGLSGITVDTAPDDVLKYIKRAVGLSYIHCPLYKSDKFKDEKEWRIAYSMYWGDLVAGKIPGIPNEKNVLADTLTLGKYAFSQKGNTLVSHLELGLPQLKRAIHSITIGPKSDVTPADVKLYLISLGLLDNIADSSIEVFRSNISYR
;
A
#
# COMPACT_ATOMS: atom_id res chain seq x y z
N MET A 1 8.56 -7.83 4.68
CA MET A 1 8.18 -7.84 3.24
C MET A 1 8.34 -9.21 2.59
N GLY A 2 9.44 -9.94 2.78
CA GLY A 2 9.68 -11.25 2.13
C GLY A 2 8.59 -12.32 2.27
N GLN A 3 7.77 -12.28 3.33
CA GLN A 3 6.66 -13.23 3.47
C GLN A 3 5.50 -12.96 2.50
N CYS A 4 5.21 -11.70 2.17
CA CYS A 4 4.13 -11.34 1.25
C CYS A 4 4.49 -11.72 -0.19
N GLN A 5 5.71 -11.42 -0.61
CA GLN A 5 6.24 -11.80 -1.92
C GLN A 5 6.23 -13.31 -2.10
N THR A 6 6.73 -14.05 -1.11
CA THR A 6 6.69 -15.52 -1.10
C THR A 6 5.26 -16.06 -1.20
N TYR A 7 4.28 -15.40 -0.56
CA TYR A 7 2.88 -15.80 -0.62
C TYR A 7 2.28 -15.59 -2.01
N ILE A 8 2.48 -14.44 -2.63
CA ILE A 8 1.99 -14.12 -3.98
C ILE A 8 2.61 -15.07 -5.00
N LEU A 9 3.90 -15.33 -4.91
CA LEU A 9 4.60 -16.19 -5.84
C LEU A 9 4.22 -17.68 -5.70
N LYS A 10 3.99 -18.15 -4.47
CA LYS A 10 3.39 -19.49 -4.25
C LYS A 10 1.96 -19.57 -4.79
N ALA A 11 1.18 -18.51 -4.63
CA ALA A 11 -0.17 -18.44 -5.18
C ALA A 11 -0.16 -18.48 -6.71
N TRP A 12 0.85 -17.87 -7.35
CA TRP A 12 1.02 -17.94 -8.79
C TRP A 12 1.32 -19.38 -9.27
N VAL A 13 2.26 -20.09 -8.63
CA VAL A 13 2.56 -21.48 -8.97
C VAL A 13 1.30 -22.37 -8.84
N ASN A 14 0.53 -22.16 -7.77
CA ASN A 14 -0.73 -22.88 -7.58
C ASN A 14 -1.78 -22.50 -8.63
N TYR A 15 -1.86 -21.24 -9.01
CA TYR A 15 -2.74 -20.77 -10.09
C TYR A 15 -2.36 -21.40 -11.42
N ALA A 16 -1.10 -21.36 -11.82
CA ALA A 16 -0.62 -21.97 -13.05
C ALA A 16 -0.94 -23.45 -13.13
N ARG A 17 -0.73 -24.19 -12.03
CA ARG A 17 -1.11 -25.62 -11.93
C ARG A 17 -2.62 -25.84 -12.00
N SER A 18 -3.43 -24.97 -11.40
CA SER A 18 -4.90 -25.10 -11.45
C SER A 18 -5.43 -24.90 -12.86
N VAL A 19 -4.92 -23.91 -13.59
CA VAL A 19 -5.30 -23.65 -15.00
C VAL A 19 -4.89 -24.83 -15.89
N GLN A 20 -3.73 -25.40 -15.68
CA GLN A 20 -3.27 -26.59 -16.37
C GLN A 20 -4.22 -27.79 -16.15
N ASN A 21 -4.61 -28.03 -14.88
CA ASN A 21 -5.51 -29.12 -14.53
C ASN A 21 -6.95 -28.91 -15.07
N GLU A 22 -7.46 -27.69 -15.01
CA GLU A 22 -8.81 -27.35 -15.47
C GLU A 22 -8.96 -27.46 -17.00
N ARG A 23 -7.90 -27.20 -17.75
CA ARG A 23 -7.92 -27.19 -19.22
C ARG A 23 -7.40 -28.48 -19.87
N GLY A 24 -6.85 -29.40 -19.07
CA GLY A 24 -6.32 -30.69 -19.56
C GLY A 24 -5.12 -30.55 -20.51
N MET A 25 -4.48 -29.36 -20.54
CA MET A 25 -3.40 -29.05 -21.46
C MET A 25 -2.20 -28.51 -20.70
N GLU A 26 -1.02 -28.96 -21.08
CA GLU A 26 0.25 -28.46 -20.53
C GLU A 26 0.63 -27.11 -21.18
N ILE A 27 -0.13 -26.04 -20.85
CA ILE A 27 0.14 -24.68 -21.34
C ILE A 27 1.43 -24.14 -20.74
N ILE A 28 1.74 -24.56 -19.50
CA ILE A 28 2.94 -24.17 -18.77
C ILE A 28 3.78 -25.42 -18.58
N THR A 29 4.82 -25.56 -19.38
CA THR A 29 5.73 -26.71 -19.37
C THR A 29 6.63 -26.71 -18.13
N SER A 30 7.27 -27.85 -17.85
CA SER A 30 8.29 -27.97 -16.80
C SER A 30 9.40 -26.94 -16.96
N ASP A 31 9.80 -26.63 -18.20
CA ASP A 31 10.83 -25.61 -18.50
C ASP A 31 10.38 -24.19 -18.11
N HIS A 32 9.10 -23.86 -18.28
CA HIS A 32 8.55 -22.58 -17.83
C HIS A 32 8.55 -22.49 -16.30
N PHE A 33 8.30 -23.58 -15.58
CA PHE A 33 8.39 -23.62 -14.12
C PHE A 33 9.84 -23.45 -13.66
N GLU A 34 10.80 -24.11 -14.31
CA GLU A 34 12.21 -23.98 -13.98
C GLU A 34 12.72 -22.55 -14.23
N GLN A 35 12.34 -21.94 -15.35
CA GLN A 35 12.67 -20.54 -15.65
C GLN A 35 12.01 -19.59 -14.66
N PHE A 36 10.77 -19.86 -14.26
CA PHE A 36 10.09 -19.08 -13.22
C PHE A 36 10.83 -19.21 -11.88
N GLU A 37 11.20 -20.43 -11.50
CA GLU A 37 11.92 -20.66 -10.25
C GLU A 37 13.30 -20.00 -10.25
N LYS A 38 13.98 -20.01 -11.38
CA LYS A 38 15.22 -19.25 -11.59
C LYS A 38 14.99 -17.74 -11.46
N LEU A 39 13.97 -17.19 -12.10
CA LEU A 39 13.59 -15.78 -11.99
C LEU A 39 13.15 -15.43 -10.58
N TYR A 40 12.41 -16.33 -9.91
CA TYR A 40 12.02 -16.13 -8.52
C TYR A 40 13.20 -16.15 -7.57
N ASN A 41 14.12 -17.09 -7.73
CA ASN A 41 15.31 -17.18 -6.90
C ASN A 41 16.26 -16.04 -7.19
N LEU A 42 16.36 -15.59 -8.44
CA LEU A 42 17.08 -14.40 -8.83
C LEU A 42 16.43 -13.16 -8.18
N ALA A 43 15.13 -12.99 -8.31
CA ALA A 43 14.40 -11.91 -7.67
C ALA A 43 14.54 -11.95 -6.13
N LYS A 44 14.56 -13.15 -5.54
CA LYS A 44 14.79 -13.33 -4.11
C LYS A 44 16.25 -13.06 -3.69
N SER A 45 17.23 -13.31 -4.56
CA SER A 45 18.62 -12.93 -4.32
C SER A 45 18.84 -11.42 -4.44
N TYR A 46 18.06 -10.75 -5.32
CA TYR A 46 18.00 -9.29 -5.42
C TYR A 46 17.22 -8.66 -4.23
N ASP A 47 16.37 -9.44 -3.55
CA ASP A 47 15.72 -9.01 -2.28
C ASP A 47 16.76 -8.75 -1.16
N ALA A 48 17.96 -9.29 -1.29
CA ALA A 48 19.08 -8.96 -0.42
C ALA A 48 19.67 -7.57 -0.70
N ASP A 49 19.46 -7.02 -1.92
CA ASP A 49 20.01 -5.75 -2.39
C ASP A 49 18.98 -4.76 -2.99
N ASP A 50 17.71 -4.87 -2.58
CA ASP A 50 16.74 -3.78 -2.67
C ASP A 50 16.43 -3.18 -4.07
N ASP A 51 16.08 -3.98 -5.06
CA ASP A 51 15.73 -3.44 -6.39
C ASP A 51 14.40 -2.66 -6.41
N THR A 52 13.53 -2.87 -5.42
CA THR A 52 12.27 -2.12 -5.27
C THR A 52 12.03 -1.74 -3.83
N LYS A 53 11.86 -0.44 -3.57
CA LYS A 53 11.48 0.08 -2.26
C LYS A 53 9.99 0.34 -2.22
N ASN A 54 9.35 -0.13 -1.17
CA ASN A 54 7.93 0.08 -0.94
C ASN A 54 7.72 0.85 0.37
N TRP A 55 6.97 1.94 0.30
CA TRP A 55 6.46 2.66 1.48
C TRP A 55 4.97 2.48 1.55
N VAL A 56 4.49 2.24 2.75
CA VAL A 56 3.07 1.95 2.98
C VAL A 56 2.58 2.78 4.15
N PHE A 57 1.49 3.51 3.91
CA PHE A 57 0.71 4.14 4.97
C PHE A 57 -0.59 3.36 5.13
N CYS A 58 -0.77 2.77 6.31
CA CYS A 58 -1.90 1.90 6.61
C CYS A 58 -3.03 2.68 7.28
N LEU A 59 -4.25 2.41 6.82
CA LEU A 59 -5.50 2.97 7.31
C LEU A 59 -6.48 1.82 7.60
N SER A 60 -7.52 2.09 8.36
CA SER A 60 -8.60 1.12 8.62
C SER A 60 -9.96 1.75 8.36
N GLU A 61 -10.96 0.95 7.97
CA GLU A 61 -12.35 1.40 7.94
C GLU A 61 -12.97 1.54 9.34
N LYS A 62 -12.28 1.03 10.36
CA LYS A 62 -12.75 1.04 11.74
C LYS A 62 -12.25 2.29 12.46
N SER A 63 -13.16 3.19 12.80
CA SER A 63 -12.84 4.45 13.50
C SER A 63 -12.59 4.27 14.98
N ASP A 64 -13.28 3.30 15.61
CA ASP A 64 -13.22 3.02 17.05
C ASP A 64 -13.26 1.50 17.27
N ASP A 65 -12.11 0.86 17.31
CA ASP A 65 -11.95 -0.59 17.43
C ASP A 65 -10.89 -0.95 18.45
N LEU A 66 -11.25 -1.84 19.38
CA LEU A 66 -10.35 -2.22 20.48
C LEU A 66 -9.03 -2.84 19.99
N GLY A 67 -9.06 -3.64 18.92
CA GLY A 67 -7.87 -4.24 18.34
C GLY A 67 -6.91 -3.17 17.79
N GLN A 68 -7.46 -2.14 17.12
CA GLN A 68 -6.69 -1.01 16.61
C GLN A 68 -6.10 -0.18 17.76
N TRP A 69 -6.89 0.10 18.82
CA TRP A 69 -6.42 0.83 19.99
C TRP A 69 -5.23 0.13 20.67
N ARG A 70 -5.33 -1.18 20.83
CA ARG A 70 -4.27 -1.98 21.46
C ARG A 70 -3.02 -2.09 20.60
N GLY A 71 -3.18 -2.31 19.30
CA GLY A 71 -2.06 -2.57 18.41
C GLY A 71 -1.30 -1.32 17.95
N TYR A 72 -2.00 -0.19 17.81
CA TYR A 72 -1.45 0.97 17.08
C TYR A 72 -1.53 2.30 17.82
N ALA A 73 -2.21 2.37 18.96
CA ALA A 73 -2.46 3.62 19.67
C ALA A 73 -2.05 3.56 21.15
N ASP A 74 -0.85 3.04 21.42
CA ASP A 74 -0.27 2.94 22.78
C ASP A 74 -1.28 2.39 23.80
N ASP A 75 -1.83 1.21 23.50
CA ASP A 75 -2.82 0.53 24.33
C ASP A 75 -4.05 1.40 24.67
N GLY A 76 -4.48 2.21 23.72
CA GLY A 76 -5.66 3.06 23.86
C GLY A 76 -5.42 4.44 24.44
N LYS A 77 -4.18 4.87 24.62
CA LYS A 77 -3.82 6.23 25.07
C LYS A 77 -3.69 7.23 23.91
N GLY A 78 -3.50 6.74 22.68
CA GLY A 78 -3.32 7.56 21.50
C GLY A 78 -4.62 8.14 20.94
N ILE A 79 -4.54 8.59 19.70
CA ILE A 79 -5.67 9.13 18.92
C ILE A 79 -5.85 8.34 17.62
N SER A 80 -7.05 8.34 17.07
CA SER A 80 -7.37 7.88 15.72
C SER A 80 -7.73 9.09 14.85
N ILE A 81 -7.13 9.19 13.67
CA ILE A 81 -7.40 10.28 12.73
C ILE A 81 -8.25 9.73 11.59
N GLY A 82 -9.45 10.26 11.44
CA GLY A 82 -10.37 9.93 10.36
C GLY A 82 -10.11 10.79 9.13
N PHE A 83 -9.85 10.15 8.00
CA PHE A 83 -9.60 10.82 6.73
C PHE A 83 -10.82 10.77 5.81
N ASN A 84 -11.03 11.82 5.04
CA ASN A 84 -12.04 11.88 3.99
C ASN A 84 -11.59 11.00 2.81
N SER A 85 -12.31 9.89 2.60
CA SER A 85 -12.00 8.92 1.55
C SER A 85 -12.06 9.52 0.13
N ALA A 86 -12.90 10.53 -0.11
CA ALA A 86 -12.99 11.19 -1.41
C ALA A 86 -11.71 11.99 -1.74
N VAL A 87 -11.07 12.57 -0.72
CA VAL A 87 -9.78 13.24 -0.89
C VAL A 87 -8.68 12.21 -1.13
N LEU A 88 -8.66 11.11 -0.37
CA LEU A 88 -7.65 10.05 -0.55
C LEU A 88 -7.76 9.32 -1.89
N LYS A 89 -8.97 9.14 -2.43
CA LYS A 89 -9.17 8.51 -3.75
C LYS A 89 -8.54 9.30 -4.90
N ARG A 90 -8.33 10.61 -4.74
CA ARG A 90 -7.61 11.42 -5.74
C ARG A 90 -6.16 10.99 -5.93
N ILE A 91 -5.58 10.30 -4.95
CA ILE A 91 -4.23 9.73 -5.00
C ILE A 91 -4.09 8.79 -6.20
N ASN A 92 -5.12 8.01 -6.53
CA ASN A 92 -5.09 7.09 -7.67
C ASN A 92 -4.96 7.82 -9.02
N HIS A 93 -5.48 9.04 -9.14
CA HIS A 93 -5.30 9.85 -10.36
C HIS A 93 -3.85 10.29 -10.55
N ILE A 94 -3.11 10.45 -9.46
CA ILE A 94 -1.68 10.74 -9.49
C ILE A 94 -0.92 9.52 -10.01
N GLY A 95 -1.22 8.33 -9.47
CA GLY A 95 -0.67 7.07 -9.96
C GLY A 95 -0.89 6.89 -11.46
N ASP A 96 -2.07 7.25 -11.97
CA ASP A 96 -2.41 7.18 -13.39
C ASP A 96 -1.57 8.16 -14.24
N ALA A 97 -1.31 9.35 -13.75
CA ALA A 97 -0.48 10.35 -14.42
C ALA A 97 1.02 9.99 -14.47
N ILE A 98 1.49 9.18 -13.50
CA ILE A 98 2.90 8.78 -13.37
C ILE A 98 3.17 7.41 -14.03
N ARG A 99 2.18 6.72 -14.56
CA ARG A 99 2.27 5.34 -15.10
C ARG A 99 3.40 5.09 -16.11
N ASN A 100 3.93 6.12 -16.73
CA ASN A 100 5.06 6.01 -17.64
C ASN A 100 6.43 6.06 -16.94
N THR A 101 6.46 6.09 -15.62
CA THR A 101 7.68 6.06 -14.82
C THR A 101 7.83 4.72 -14.11
N SER A 102 9.00 4.42 -13.59
CA SER A 102 9.29 3.25 -12.74
C SER A 102 8.64 3.33 -11.34
N VAL A 103 7.69 4.23 -11.16
CA VAL A 103 7.03 4.57 -9.89
C VAL A 103 5.57 4.17 -9.96
N ASP A 104 5.09 3.48 -8.92
CA ASP A 104 3.66 3.21 -8.74
C ASP A 104 3.17 3.77 -7.41
N PHE A 105 2.05 4.50 -7.47
CA PHE A 105 1.42 5.12 -6.32
C PHE A 105 -0.06 4.75 -6.29
N LYS A 106 -0.50 4.09 -5.23
CA LYS A 106 -1.86 3.57 -5.12
C LYS A 106 -2.49 3.80 -3.76
N PHE A 107 -3.76 4.16 -3.77
CA PHE A 107 -4.64 4.07 -2.62
C PHE A 107 -5.67 2.97 -2.88
N SER A 108 -5.64 1.89 -2.11
CA SER A 108 -6.50 0.72 -2.32
C SER A 108 -6.80 0.01 -1.01
N GLN A 109 -7.92 -0.70 -1.01
CA GLN A 109 -8.23 -1.68 0.01
C GLN A 109 -7.26 -2.85 -0.07
N VAL A 110 -6.90 -3.40 1.09
CA VAL A 110 -6.07 -4.60 1.17
C VAL A 110 -6.89 -5.83 0.79
N HIS A 111 -6.30 -6.67 -0.03
CA HIS A 111 -6.88 -7.93 -0.48
C HIS A 111 -6.46 -9.07 0.44
N TYR A 112 -7.44 -9.82 0.94
CA TYR A 112 -7.21 -10.90 1.91
C TYR A 112 -7.47 -12.29 1.35
N SER A 113 -8.13 -12.40 0.19
CA SER A 113 -8.58 -13.68 -0.33
C SER A 113 -7.68 -14.22 -1.43
N LYS A 114 -7.60 -15.56 -1.53
CA LYS A 114 -6.95 -16.22 -2.67
C LYS A 114 -7.61 -15.89 -4.00
N LYS A 115 -8.93 -15.60 -3.99
CA LYS A 115 -9.69 -15.20 -5.17
C LYS A 115 -9.20 -13.85 -5.71
N ASP A 116 -8.89 -12.91 -4.82
CA ASP A 116 -8.35 -11.60 -5.22
C ASP A 116 -6.97 -11.75 -5.88
N ILE A 117 -6.13 -12.65 -5.35
CA ILE A 117 -4.83 -12.96 -5.93
C ILE A 117 -4.99 -13.61 -7.31
N ARG A 118 -5.93 -14.55 -7.46
CA ARG A 118 -6.25 -15.15 -8.76
C ARG A 118 -6.68 -14.08 -9.77
N SER A 119 -7.60 -13.22 -9.39
CA SER A 119 -8.06 -12.11 -10.22
C SER A 119 -6.93 -11.16 -10.62
N PHE A 120 -5.99 -10.90 -9.72
CA PHE A 120 -4.80 -10.12 -10.05
C PHE A 120 -3.99 -10.77 -11.18
N PHE A 121 -3.68 -12.07 -11.08
CA PHE A 121 -2.91 -12.74 -12.12
C PHE A 121 -3.66 -12.83 -13.45
N GLU A 122 -4.95 -13.13 -13.41
CA GLU A 122 -5.77 -13.24 -14.61
C GLU A 122 -5.91 -11.92 -15.37
N HIS A 123 -6.21 -10.85 -14.66
CA HIS A 123 -6.59 -9.58 -15.29
C HIS A 123 -5.44 -8.56 -15.29
N THR A 124 -4.81 -8.31 -14.14
CA THR A 124 -3.79 -7.26 -14.02
C THR A 124 -2.48 -7.68 -14.66
N ALA A 125 -2.04 -8.91 -14.40
CA ALA A 125 -0.82 -9.44 -15.01
C ALA A 125 -1.05 -9.97 -16.43
N GLY A 126 -2.30 -10.13 -16.84
CA GLY A 126 -2.70 -10.53 -18.19
C GLY A 126 -2.47 -12.02 -18.50
N LEU A 127 -2.36 -12.87 -17.46
CA LEU A 127 -2.11 -14.31 -17.66
C LEU A 127 -3.30 -15.04 -18.31
N SER A 128 -4.51 -14.46 -18.28
CA SER A 128 -5.66 -14.97 -19.02
C SER A 128 -5.48 -14.92 -20.56
N GLY A 129 -4.55 -14.11 -21.05
CA GLY A 129 -4.20 -14.03 -22.47
C GLY A 129 -3.29 -15.19 -22.96
N ILE A 130 -2.79 -16.02 -22.06
CA ILE A 130 -1.98 -17.19 -22.45
C ILE A 130 -2.92 -18.30 -22.93
N THR A 131 -2.71 -18.74 -24.16
CA THR A 131 -3.43 -19.84 -24.80
C THR A 131 -2.45 -20.93 -25.23
N VAL A 132 -2.97 -22.06 -25.73
CA VAL A 132 -2.15 -23.16 -26.26
C VAL A 132 -1.31 -22.75 -27.48
N ASP A 133 -1.78 -21.75 -28.20
CA ASP A 133 -1.08 -21.22 -29.39
C ASP A 133 -0.07 -20.14 -29.05
N THR A 134 0.05 -19.77 -27.77
CA THR A 134 1.00 -18.71 -27.33
C THR A 134 2.43 -19.25 -27.47
N ALA A 135 3.25 -18.56 -28.22
CA ALA A 135 4.65 -18.94 -28.41
C ALA A 135 5.41 -18.96 -27.06
N PRO A 136 6.35 -19.89 -26.84
CA PRO A 136 7.06 -20.02 -25.56
C PRO A 136 7.73 -18.73 -25.09
N ASP A 137 8.32 -17.95 -26.00
CA ASP A 137 8.94 -16.65 -25.69
C ASP A 137 7.91 -15.61 -25.19
N ASP A 138 6.69 -15.66 -25.71
CA ASP A 138 5.63 -14.76 -25.26
C ASP A 138 5.09 -15.19 -23.89
N VAL A 139 4.96 -16.50 -23.63
CA VAL A 139 4.68 -17.01 -22.28
C VAL A 139 5.68 -16.47 -21.27
N LEU A 140 6.98 -16.50 -21.62
CA LEU A 140 8.04 -15.96 -20.75
C LEU A 140 7.89 -14.45 -20.50
N LYS A 141 7.46 -13.66 -21.51
CA LYS A 141 7.18 -12.23 -21.34
C LYS A 141 6.04 -12.01 -20.35
N TYR A 142 4.94 -12.78 -20.44
CA TYR A 142 3.84 -12.72 -19.48
C TYR A 142 4.29 -13.05 -18.07
N ILE A 143 5.12 -14.08 -17.91
CA ILE A 143 5.68 -14.48 -16.62
C ILE A 143 6.55 -13.35 -16.02
N LYS A 144 7.48 -12.81 -16.80
CA LYS A 144 8.35 -11.69 -16.37
C LYS A 144 7.51 -10.49 -15.94
N ARG A 145 6.47 -10.16 -16.71
CA ARG A 145 5.53 -9.10 -16.38
C ARG A 145 4.78 -9.37 -15.07
N ALA A 146 4.29 -10.60 -14.89
CA ALA A 146 3.57 -10.99 -13.68
C ALA A 146 4.46 -10.90 -12.43
N VAL A 147 5.72 -11.32 -12.54
CA VAL A 147 6.71 -11.18 -11.47
C VAL A 147 6.93 -9.71 -11.14
N GLY A 148 7.25 -8.87 -12.13
CA GLY A 148 7.46 -7.43 -11.92
C GLY A 148 6.25 -6.74 -11.27
N LEU A 149 5.04 -7.00 -11.77
CA LEU A 149 3.82 -6.47 -11.19
C LEU A 149 3.55 -6.98 -9.76
N SER A 150 4.00 -8.20 -9.44
CA SER A 150 3.85 -8.74 -8.08
C SER A 150 4.62 -7.92 -7.04
N TYR A 151 5.78 -7.38 -7.37
CA TYR A 151 6.55 -6.51 -6.47
C TYR A 151 5.81 -5.21 -6.16
N ILE A 152 5.20 -4.60 -7.17
CA ILE A 152 4.46 -3.34 -7.03
C ILE A 152 3.14 -3.56 -6.27
N HIS A 153 2.46 -4.69 -6.51
CA HIS A 153 1.16 -4.98 -5.92
C HIS A 153 1.22 -5.71 -4.58
N CYS A 154 2.35 -6.36 -4.26
CA CYS A 154 2.55 -7.06 -2.99
C CYS A 154 2.12 -6.25 -1.75
N PRO A 155 2.39 -4.93 -1.66
CA PRO A 155 1.93 -4.15 -0.52
C PRO A 155 0.41 -4.12 -0.32
N LEU A 156 -0.38 -4.48 -1.33
CA LEU A 156 -1.84 -4.48 -1.27
C LEU A 156 -2.45 -5.83 -0.85
N TYR A 157 -1.63 -6.82 -0.52
CA TYR A 157 -2.10 -8.14 -0.08
C TYR A 157 -1.68 -8.44 1.35
N LYS A 158 -2.56 -9.11 2.09
CA LYS A 158 -2.31 -9.55 3.47
C LYS A 158 -2.99 -10.89 3.74
N SER A 159 -2.49 -11.65 4.71
CA SER A 159 -3.12 -12.91 5.13
C SER A 159 -4.56 -12.66 5.59
N ASP A 160 -5.46 -13.60 5.27
CA ASP A 160 -6.87 -13.61 5.67
C ASP A 160 -7.08 -13.58 7.20
N LYS A 161 -6.06 -13.97 7.96
CA LYS A 161 -6.07 -13.86 9.44
C LYS A 161 -6.19 -12.41 9.94
N PHE A 162 -5.87 -11.44 9.09
CA PHE A 162 -5.93 -10.02 9.41
C PHE A 162 -7.12 -9.29 8.76
N LYS A 163 -8.06 -10.02 8.16
CA LYS A 163 -9.21 -9.44 7.44
C LYS A 163 -10.07 -8.51 8.31
N ASP A 164 -10.08 -8.75 9.62
CA ASP A 164 -10.86 -7.96 10.56
C ASP A 164 -10.28 -6.54 10.76
N GLU A 165 -9.05 -6.27 10.33
CA GLU A 165 -8.47 -4.93 10.33
C GLU A 165 -9.11 -4.02 9.27
N LYS A 166 -9.75 -4.58 8.23
CA LYS A 166 -10.36 -3.83 7.12
C LYS A 166 -9.44 -2.74 6.60
N GLU A 167 -8.22 -3.14 6.29
CA GLU A 167 -7.13 -2.23 6.01
C GLU A 167 -7.23 -1.63 4.61
N TRP A 168 -6.89 -0.35 4.51
CA TRP A 168 -6.59 0.36 3.30
C TRP A 168 -5.13 0.80 3.32
N ARG A 169 -4.52 0.91 2.17
CA ARG A 169 -3.13 1.35 2.07
C ARG A 169 -2.97 2.44 1.03
N ILE A 170 -2.18 3.44 1.40
CA ILE A 170 -1.48 4.26 0.43
C ILE A 170 -0.13 3.59 0.26
N ALA A 171 0.10 3.02 -0.92
CA ALA A 171 1.34 2.33 -1.27
C ALA A 171 2.08 3.14 -2.31
N TYR A 172 3.36 3.30 -2.11
CA TYR A 172 4.28 3.91 -3.05
C TYR A 172 5.43 2.95 -3.31
N SER A 173 5.63 2.59 -4.56
CA SER A 173 6.66 1.65 -4.99
C SER A 173 7.62 2.34 -5.95
N MET A 174 8.91 2.12 -5.75
CA MET A 174 9.96 2.72 -6.54
C MET A 174 11.07 1.73 -6.81
N TYR A 175 11.64 1.80 -8.00
CA TYR A 175 12.80 1.01 -8.36
C TYR A 175 14.05 1.55 -7.68
N TRP A 176 14.82 0.68 -7.01
CA TRP A 176 16.00 1.09 -6.24
C TRP A 176 17.08 1.74 -7.12
N GLY A 177 17.25 1.26 -8.35
CA GLY A 177 18.18 1.84 -9.29
C GLY A 177 17.92 3.33 -9.59
N ASP A 178 16.66 3.75 -9.59
CA ASP A 178 16.30 5.15 -9.76
C ASP A 178 16.62 5.98 -8.51
N LEU A 179 16.50 5.38 -7.32
CA LEU A 179 16.88 6.02 -6.06
C LEU A 179 18.40 6.25 -5.98
N VAL A 180 19.19 5.21 -6.30
CA VAL A 180 20.66 5.28 -6.29
C VAL A 180 21.18 6.24 -7.37
N ALA A 181 20.51 6.31 -8.53
CA ALA A 181 20.83 7.27 -9.58
C ALA A 181 20.51 8.73 -9.23
N GLY A 182 20.05 9.00 -8.00
CA GLY A 182 19.62 10.34 -7.56
C GLY A 182 18.34 10.82 -8.25
N LYS A 183 17.70 9.95 -9.01
CA LYS A 183 16.37 10.16 -9.53
C LYS A 183 15.37 9.92 -8.40
N ILE A 184 15.42 10.80 -7.39
CA ILE A 184 14.28 10.92 -6.49
C ILE A 184 13.14 11.31 -7.42
N PRO A 185 12.07 10.53 -7.55
CA PRO A 185 10.94 10.99 -8.31
C PRO A 185 10.39 12.19 -7.57
N GLY A 186 10.94 13.34 -7.88
CA GLY A 186 10.12 14.53 -7.81
C GLY A 186 8.93 14.19 -8.70
N ILE A 187 7.73 14.41 -8.22
CA ILE A 187 6.58 14.58 -9.08
C ILE A 187 7.07 15.43 -10.25
N PRO A 188 6.93 15.00 -11.50
CA PRO A 188 7.45 15.76 -12.63
C PRO A 188 7.10 17.22 -12.44
N ASN A 189 8.04 18.10 -12.73
CA ASN A 189 7.87 19.56 -12.62
C ASN A 189 6.81 20.11 -13.59
N GLU A 190 5.87 19.29 -14.01
CA GLU A 190 4.67 19.69 -14.69
C GLU A 190 3.77 20.42 -13.70
N LYS A 191 3.97 21.69 -13.70
CA LYS A 191 3.51 22.72 -12.78
C LYS A 191 2.02 22.75 -12.47
N ASN A 192 1.15 21.89 -13.00
CA ASN A 192 -0.26 22.25 -13.05
C ASN A 192 -1.32 21.20 -12.65
N VAL A 193 -0.97 19.94 -12.35
CA VAL A 193 -2.03 18.96 -12.04
C VAL A 193 -1.89 18.35 -10.64
N LEU A 194 -0.69 18.34 -10.08
CA LEU A 194 -0.39 17.63 -8.84
C LEU A 194 -0.16 18.55 -7.64
N ALA A 195 0.18 19.81 -7.86
CA ALA A 195 0.52 20.76 -6.80
C ALA A 195 -0.63 20.98 -5.82
N ASP A 196 -1.88 20.84 -6.27
CA ASP A 196 -3.06 21.06 -5.43
C ASP A 196 -3.53 19.80 -4.70
N THR A 197 -2.96 18.63 -4.99
CA THR A 197 -3.50 17.36 -4.48
C THR A 197 -2.54 16.56 -3.61
N LEU A 198 -1.26 16.53 -3.93
CA LEU A 198 -0.28 15.75 -3.20
C LEU A 198 1.14 16.20 -3.51
N THR A 199 1.99 16.27 -2.50
CA THR A 199 3.42 16.44 -2.68
C THR A 199 4.18 15.30 -2.06
N LEU A 200 5.12 14.71 -2.80
CA LEU A 200 6.12 13.84 -2.23
C LEU A 200 7.17 14.71 -1.55
N GLY A 201 7.31 14.53 -0.24
CA GLY A 201 8.29 15.20 0.57
C GLY A 201 9.65 14.53 0.53
N LYS A 202 10.46 14.86 1.48
CA LYS A 202 11.83 14.35 1.61
C LYS A 202 11.81 12.89 2.13
N TYR A 203 12.85 12.15 1.77
CA TYR A 203 13.20 10.97 2.54
C TYR A 203 13.62 11.39 3.94
N ALA A 204 12.99 10.81 4.93
CA ALA A 204 13.34 10.97 6.32
C ALA A 204 13.75 9.61 6.90
N PHE A 205 14.53 9.63 7.96
CA PHE A 205 14.96 8.45 8.67
C PHE A 205 14.67 8.61 10.14
N SER A 206 14.16 7.55 10.76
CA SER A 206 14.01 7.47 12.21
C SER A 206 14.69 6.23 12.74
N GLN A 207 15.22 6.34 13.96
CA GLN A 207 15.74 5.19 14.68
C GLN A 207 14.60 4.50 15.41
N LYS A 208 14.47 3.18 15.19
CA LYS A 208 13.55 2.33 15.94
C LYS A 208 14.34 1.17 16.54
N GLY A 209 14.61 1.27 17.84
CA GLY A 209 15.56 0.38 18.49
C GLY A 209 16.95 0.51 17.86
N ASN A 210 17.53 -0.60 17.38
CA ASN A 210 18.83 -0.63 16.70
C ASN A 210 18.73 -0.53 15.17
N THR A 211 17.56 -0.23 14.63
CA THR A 211 17.33 -0.19 13.19
C THR A 211 17.06 1.23 12.72
N LEU A 212 17.68 1.61 11.61
CA LEU A 212 17.36 2.83 10.89
C LEU A 212 16.23 2.55 9.90
N VAL A 213 15.10 3.23 10.09
CA VAL A 213 13.89 3.06 9.24
C VAL A 213 13.74 4.28 8.34
N SER A 214 13.70 4.04 7.04
CA SER A 214 13.40 5.08 6.07
C SER A 214 11.89 5.28 5.94
N HIS A 215 11.45 6.53 5.83
CA HIS A 215 10.08 6.89 5.48
C HIS A 215 10.09 7.98 4.42
N LEU A 216 8.99 8.04 3.69
CA LEU A 216 8.72 9.05 2.71
C LEU A 216 7.62 9.96 3.26
N GLU A 217 7.91 11.24 3.35
CA GLU A 217 6.90 12.22 3.73
C GLU A 217 5.91 12.40 2.60
N LEU A 218 4.62 12.41 2.94
CA LEU A 218 3.53 12.65 2.02
C LEU A 218 2.78 13.90 2.46
N GLY A 219 2.91 14.97 1.68
CA GLY A 219 2.18 16.21 1.93
C GLY A 219 0.81 16.19 1.26
N LEU A 220 -0.23 16.50 2.02
CA LEU A 220 -1.58 16.71 1.52
C LEU A 220 -1.84 18.24 1.54
N PRO A 221 -1.79 18.95 0.40
CA PRO A 221 -1.92 20.41 0.38
C PRO A 221 -3.24 20.91 0.95
N GLN A 222 -4.28 20.06 0.90
CA GLN A 222 -5.59 20.35 1.48
C GLN A 222 -5.83 19.54 2.77
N LEU A 223 -4.82 19.46 3.65
CA LEU A 223 -4.89 18.67 4.88
C LEU A 223 -6.14 18.97 5.71
N LYS A 224 -6.54 20.24 5.81
CA LYS A 224 -7.77 20.66 6.49
C LYS A 224 -9.02 19.97 5.92
N ARG A 225 -9.07 19.70 4.61
CA ARG A 225 -10.18 18.97 3.96
C ARG A 225 -10.01 17.46 3.99
N ALA A 226 -8.78 17.00 4.16
CA ALA A 226 -8.47 15.57 4.22
C ALA A 226 -8.82 14.96 5.57
N ILE A 227 -8.67 15.71 6.67
CA ILE A 227 -9.03 15.25 8.00
C ILE A 227 -10.52 15.51 8.23
N HIS A 228 -11.25 14.47 8.58
CA HIS A 228 -12.69 14.53 8.87
C HIS A 228 -12.96 14.52 10.38
N SER A 229 -12.23 13.69 11.12
CA SER A 229 -12.47 13.52 12.55
C SER A 229 -11.21 13.08 13.30
N ILE A 230 -11.23 13.31 14.61
CA ILE A 230 -10.25 12.76 15.54
C ILE A 230 -11.00 12.06 16.67
N THR A 231 -10.65 10.81 16.94
CA THR A 231 -11.18 10.05 18.07
C THR A 231 -10.08 9.88 19.10
N ILE A 232 -10.35 10.31 20.33
CA ILE A 232 -9.43 10.17 21.47
C ILE A 232 -9.60 8.78 22.05
N GLY A 233 -8.50 8.09 22.28
CA GLY A 233 -8.51 6.71 22.79
C GLY A 233 -9.13 6.56 24.18
N PRO A 234 -9.61 5.34 24.50
CA PRO A 234 -10.39 5.11 25.72
C PRO A 234 -9.59 5.30 27.02
N LYS A 235 -8.25 5.16 26.96
CA LYS A 235 -7.36 5.36 28.12
C LYS A 235 -6.60 6.68 28.09
N SER A 236 -6.92 7.56 27.16
CA SER A 236 -6.23 8.85 27.03
C SER A 236 -6.76 9.84 28.06
N ASP A 237 -5.87 10.59 28.69
CA ASP A 237 -6.21 11.71 29.58
C ASP A 237 -6.48 13.02 28.82
N VAL A 238 -6.17 13.06 27.52
CA VAL A 238 -6.38 14.21 26.64
C VAL A 238 -7.86 14.51 26.50
N THR A 239 -8.25 15.79 26.61
CA THR A 239 -9.65 16.21 26.43
C THR A 239 -9.94 16.65 24.99
N PRO A 240 -11.20 16.65 24.55
CA PRO A 240 -11.58 17.23 23.26
C PRO A 240 -11.15 18.70 23.10
N ALA A 241 -11.15 19.48 24.18
CA ALA A 241 -10.70 20.85 24.17
C ALA A 241 -9.20 20.96 23.88
N ASP A 242 -8.37 20.11 24.48
CA ASP A 242 -6.93 20.08 24.23
C ASP A 242 -6.64 19.77 22.77
N VAL A 243 -7.34 18.78 22.20
CA VAL A 243 -7.19 18.43 20.77
C VAL A 243 -7.59 19.61 19.88
N LYS A 244 -8.70 20.28 20.17
CA LYS A 244 -9.14 21.45 19.39
C LYS A 244 -8.12 22.60 19.47
N LEU A 245 -7.60 22.90 20.65
CA LEU A 245 -6.56 23.90 20.82
C LEU A 245 -5.30 23.56 20.02
N TYR A 246 -4.91 22.29 20.01
CA TYR A 246 -3.79 21.84 19.19
C TYR A 246 -4.07 22.00 17.70
N LEU A 247 -5.26 21.63 17.21
CA LEU A 247 -5.65 21.81 15.81
C LEU A 247 -5.69 23.29 15.39
N ILE A 248 -6.11 24.18 16.28
CA ILE A 248 -6.05 25.65 16.07
C ILE A 248 -4.59 26.09 15.93
N SER A 249 -3.70 25.63 16.80
CA SER A 249 -2.27 25.98 16.72
C SER A 249 -1.60 25.52 15.41
N LEU A 250 -2.15 24.50 14.77
CA LEU A 250 -1.72 24.00 13.44
C LEU A 250 -2.43 24.71 12.27
N GLY A 251 -3.37 25.63 12.52
CA GLY A 251 -4.19 26.28 11.49
C GLY A 251 -5.21 25.35 10.83
N LEU A 252 -5.51 24.21 11.44
CA LEU A 252 -6.49 23.25 10.94
C LEU A 252 -7.93 23.58 11.37
N LEU A 253 -8.10 24.27 12.50
CA LEU A 253 -9.35 24.89 12.94
C LEU A 253 -9.17 26.39 13.10
N ASP A 254 -10.21 27.16 12.86
CA ASP A 254 -10.16 28.62 13.00
C ASP A 254 -10.38 29.06 14.45
N ASN A 255 -11.23 28.32 15.19
CA ASN A 255 -11.51 28.56 16.60
C ASN A 255 -12.13 27.31 17.25
N ILE A 256 -12.40 27.36 18.56
CA ILE A 256 -12.91 26.20 19.34
C ILE A 256 -14.32 25.79 18.94
N ALA A 257 -15.12 26.69 18.37
CA ALA A 257 -16.46 26.42 17.88
C ALA A 257 -16.48 25.87 16.45
N ASP A 258 -15.32 25.90 15.75
CA ASP A 258 -15.19 25.29 14.42
C ASP A 258 -15.44 23.79 14.51
N SER A 259 -16.38 23.29 13.71
CA SER A 259 -16.78 21.89 13.64
C SER A 259 -16.38 21.21 12.33
N SER A 260 -15.50 21.84 11.56
CA SER A 260 -15.01 21.27 10.29
C SER A 260 -14.22 19.97 10.49
N ILE A 261 -13.62 19.78 11.66
CA ILE A 261 -13.03 18.52 12.12
C ILE A 261 -13.74 18.13 13.42
N GLU A 262 -14.44 16.99 13.41
CA GLU A 262 -15.13 16.49 14.56
C GLU A 262 -14.15 15.84 15.56
N VAL A 263 -14.32 16.10 16.85
CA VAL A 263 -13.46 15.55 17.90
C VAL A 263 -14.32 14.76 18.89
N PHE A 264 -14.06 13.46 18.98
CA PHE A 264 -14.79 12.54 19.85
C PHE A 264 -13.86 11.89 20.88
N ARG A 265 -14.47 11.31 21.90
CA ARG A 265 -13.83 10.30 22.74
C ARG A 265 -14.34 8.92 22.36
N SER A 266 -13.48 7.91 22.39
CA SER A 266 -13.87 6.51 22.19
C SER A 266 -15.00 6.11 23.12
N ASN A 267 -15.97 5.36 22.58
CA ASN A 267 -17.06 4.80 23.35
C ASN A 267 -16.73 3.39 23.90
N ILE A 268 -15.53 2.88 23.60
CA ILE A 268 -15.11 1.56 24.06
C ILE A 268 -14.78 1.61 25.55
N SER A 269 -15.44 0.75 26.32
CA SER A 269 -15.10 0.51 27.72
C SER A 269 -13.83 -0.34 27.78
N TYR A 270 -12.68 0.32 27.95
CA TYR A 270 -11.38 -0.34 28.03
C TYR A 270 -10.64 0.15 29.29
N ARG A 271 -10.45 -0.77 30.23
CA ARG A 271 -9.77 -0.54 31.52
C ARG A 271 -8.38 -1.16 31.54
#